data_d545de7fcc51a1f91e6427f6f00b9da2
#
_entry.id   d545de7fcc51a1f91e6427f6f00b9da2
#
_cell.length_a   1.000
_cell.length_b   1.000
_cell.length_c   1.000
_cell.angle_alpha   90.00
_cell.angle_beta   90.00
_cell.angle_gamma   90.00
#
_symmetry.space_group_name_H-M   'P 1'
#
loop_
_entity.id
_entity.type
_entity.pdbx_description
1 polymer ?
#
loop_
_entity_poly.entity_id
_entity_poly.type
_entity_poly.pdbx_seq_one_letter_code
_entity_poly.pdbx_strand_id
1 'polypeptide(L)'
;MKVVYNVGNEKHEAENVSTTIDQTSIVLTDQDKSLIDYKSLGWKNGDIIVRKYVSRTEPNYFIFRNFGTTTEHGRANVGAHIRFTKDRLFFGGYTEINPSDYEKADLQKKNDIIMMLRDYGYCWDGVRLTIVKRARYGHNFYFVSDKGTVEAYKEEYDEISNEKWELGNYFLTEEECKAAATAISYIFSSNKMSLILNWNNETSNS
;
A
#
# COMPACT_ATOMS: atom_id res chain seq x y z
N MET A 1 -1.58 -36.64 -9.63
CA MET A 1 -1.41 -35.88 -8.37
C MET A 1 -2.66 -36.13 -7.53
N LYS A 2 -2.49 -36.61 -6.31
CA LYS A 2 -3.63 -36.85 -5.41
C LYS A 2 -3.82 -35.60 -4.55
N VAL A 3 -5.00 -35.01 -4.63
CA VAL A 3 -5.32 -33.81 -3.83
C VAL A 3 -6.29 -34.21 -2.73
N VAL A 4 -5.95 -33.83 -1.51
CA VAL A 4 -6.79 -34.04 -0.33
C VAL A 4 -7.31 -32.67 0.10
N TYR A 5 -8.62 -32.53 0.24
CA TYR A 5 -9.25 -31.30 0.69
C TYR A 5 -10.31 -31.59 1.76
N ASN A 6 -10.51 -30.64 2.65
CA ASN A 6 -11.53 -30.77 3.69
C ASN A 6 -12.74 -29.88 3.35
N VAL A 7 -13.93 -30.45 3.51
CA VAL A 7 -15.20 -29.72 3.48
C VAL A 7 -15.79 -29.82 4.89
N GLY A 8 -15.73 -28.74 5.64
CA GLY A 8 -16.06 -28.79 7.07
C GLY A 8 -15.08 -29.68 7.85
N ASN A 9 -15.59 -30.72 8.51
CA ASN A 9 -14.79 -31.68 9.27
C ASN A 9 -14.49 -32.98 8.49
N GLU A 10 -14.92 -33.09 7.24
CA GLU A 10 -14.74 -34.27 6.42
C GLU A 10 -13.56 -34.12 5.46
N LYS A 11 -12.76 -35.19 5.40
CA LYS A 11 -11.58 -35.30 4.53
C LYS A 11 -11.97 -35.95 3.21
N HIS A 12 -11.74 -35.27 2.10
CA HIS A 12 -12.00 -35.77 0.75
C HIS A 12 -10.71 -35.96 -0.03
N GLU A 13 -10.66 -37.03 -0.86
CA GLU A 13 -9.52 -37.30 -1.74
C GLU A 13 -10.00 -37.24 -3.20
N ALA A 14 -9.26 -36.56 -4.06
CA ALA A 14 -9.57 -36.52 -5.47
C ALA A 14 -8.32 -36.69 -6.34
N GLU A 15 -8.41 -37.49 -7.38
CA GLU A 15 -7.28 -37.85 -8.27
C GLU A 15 -7.27 -37.00 -9.53
N ASN A 16 -7.93 -36.09 -9.83
CA ASN A 16 -7.83 -35.13 -10.97
C ASN A 16 -8.71 -33.91 -10.67
N VAL A 17 -8.18 -32.94 -10.00
CA VAL A 17 -8.94 -31.75 -9.61
C VAL A 17 -8.58 -30.57 -10.49
N SER A 18 -9.55 -30.10 -11.26
CA SER A 18 -9.60 -28.70 -11.67
C SER A 18 -10.11 -27.90 -10.47
N THR A 19 -9.22 -27.27 -9.74
CA THR A 19 -9.56 -26.59 -8.50
C THR A 19 -10.19 -25.24 -8.79
N THR A 20 -11.47 -25.11 -8.46
CA THR A 20 -12.02 -23.81 -8.10
C THR A 20 -11.57 -23.56 -6.66
N ILE A 21 -10.62 -22.64 -6.47
CA ILE A 21 -10.04 -22.33 -5.17
C ILE A 21 -11.02 -21.44 -4.42
N ASP A 22 -11.66 -21.97 -3.40
CA ASP A 22 -12.23 -21.13 -2.35
C ASP A 22 -11.07 -20.51 -1.56
N GLN A 23 -11.07 -19.18 -1.39
CA GLN A 23 -9.96 -18.38 -0.88
C GLN A 23 -9.51 -18.70 0.56
N THR A 24 -10.08 -19.70 1.19
CA THR A 24 -9.94 -19.92 2.64
C THR A 24 -9.10 -21.12 3.05
N SER A 25 -8.84 -22.09 2.20
CA SER A 25 -7.94 -23.22 2.55
C SER A 25 -7.56 -24.09 1.36
N ILE A 26 -6.27 -24.38 1.27
CA ILE A 26 -5.74 -25.43 0.39
C ILE A 26 -4.91 -26.38 1.25
N VAL A 27 -5.29 -27.66 1.23
CA VAL A 27 -4.48 -28.71 1.81
C VAL A 27 -3.76 -29.43 0.68
N LEU A 28 -2.42 -29.42 0.71
CA LEU A 28 -1.59 -30.10 -0.28
C LEU A 28 -0.89 -31.27 0.32
N THR A 29 -0.86 -32.35 -0.44
CA THR A 29 0.08 -33.45 -0.22
C THR A 29 1.17 -33.40 -1.29
N ASP A 30 2.43 -33.30 -0.89
CA ASP A 30 3.54 -33.57 -1.78
C ASP A 30 3.78 -35.10 -1.92
N GLN A 31 4.76 -35.47 -2.74
CA GLN A 31 5.13 -36.89 -2.91
C GLN A 31 5.59 -37.55 -1.62
N ASP A 32 6.05 -36.75 -0.65
CA ASP A 32 6.49 -37.20 0.68
C ASP A 32 5.37 -37.18 1.73
N LYS A 33 4.12 -36.94 1.31
CA LYS A 33 2.92 -36.85 2.16
C LYS A 33 2.95 -35.75 3.21
N SER A 34 3.76 -34.72 3.06
CA SER A 34 3.66 -33.54 3.89
C SER A 34 2.42 -32.74 3.49
N LEU A 35 1.47 -32.60 4.42
CA LEU A 35 0.29 -31.78 4.27
C LEU A 35 0.65 -30.35 4.66
N ILE A 36 0.56 -29.42 3.71
CA ILE A 36 0.69 -28.01 4.03
C ILE A 36 -0.72 -27.44 4.18
N ASP A 37 -1.12 -27.22 5.41
CA ASP A 37 -2.36 -26.53 5.75
C ASP A 37 -2.13 -25.03 5.77
N TYR A 38 -2.48 -24.35 4.69
CA TYR A 38 -2.33 -22.90 4.61
C TYR A 38 -3.31 -22.13 5.51
N LYS A 39 -4.41 -22.77 5.98
CA LYS A 39 -5.25 -22.17 7.02
C LYS A 39 -4.48 -21.97 8.32
N SER A 40 -3.59 -22.89 8.64
CA SER A 40 -2.77 -22.81 9.85
C SER A 40 -1.82 -21.60 9.85
N LEU A 41 -1.46 -21.08 8.66
CA LEU A 41 -0.68 -19.84 8.55
C LEU A 41 -1.47 -18.61 8.99
N GLY A 42 -2.81 -18.66 8.90
CA GLY A 42 -3.69 -17.57 9.32
C GLY A 42 -3.46 -16.26 8.59
N TRP A 43 -2.85 -16.29 7.39
CA TRP A 43 -2.60 -15.08 6.59
C TRP A 43 -3.90 -14.56 5.97
N LYS A 44 -4.11 -13.25 6.07
CA LYS A 44 -5.26 -12.55 5.52
C LYS A 44 -4.83 -11.53 4.47
N ASN A 45 -5.72 -11.25 3.51
CA ASN A 45 -5.50 -10.18 2.55
C ASN A 45 -5.10 -8.90 3.27
N GLY A 46 -3.99 -8.28 2.84
CA GLY A 46 -3.43 -7.10 3.47
C GLY A 46 -2.38 -7.36 4.55
N ASP A 47 -2.21 -8.60 5.00
CA ASP A 47 -1.15 -8.92 5.95
C ASP A 47 0.23 -8.67 5.31
N ILE A 48 1.11 -8.05 6.08
CA ILE A 48 2.51 -7.91 5.73
C ILE A 48 3.25 -9.16 6.22
N ILE A 49 3.82 -9.88 5.27
CA ILE A 49 4.53 -11.14 5.50
C ILE A 49 6.01 -10.90 5.26
N VAL A 50 6.84 -11.33 6.18
CA VAL A 50 8.28 -11.15 6.14
C VAL A 50 9.00 -12.48 6.15
N ARG A 51 10.11 -12.55 5.46
CA ARG A 51 10.98 -13.72 5.49
C ARG A 51 11.82 -13.72 6.76
N LYS A 52 11.95 -14.87 7.39
CA LYS A 52 12.76 -15.07 8.61
C LYS A 52 14.25 -14.82 8.35
N TYR A 53 14.72 -15.09 7.13
CA TYR A 53 16.11 -14.92 6.71
C TYR A 53 16.18 -14.16 5.39
N VAL A 54 17.10 -13.22 5.26
CA VAL A 54 17.27 -12.42 4.03
C VAL A 54 17.64 -13.31 2.84
N SER A 55 16.92 -13.13 1.73
CA SER A 55 17.19 -13.81 0.45
C SER A 55 17.55 -12.81 -0.64
N ARG A 56 18.35 -13.27 -1.61
CA ARG A 56 18.67 -12.49 -2.81
C ARG A 56 17.73 -12.78 -3.98
N THR A 57 17.03 -13.89 -3.94
CA THR A 57 16.22 -14.42 -5.05
C THR A 57 14.74 -14.41 -4.76
N GLU A 58 14.35 -14.68 -3.52
CA GLU A 58 12.96 -14.70 -3.09
C GLU A 58 12.57 -13.39 -2.39
N PRO A 59 11.27 -13.05 -2.32
CA PRO A 59 10.83 -11.85 -1.63
C PRO A 59 11.26 -11.87 -0.16
N ASN A 60 11.86 -10.78 0.32
CA ASN A 60 12.17 -10.62 1.74
C ASN A 60 10.92 -10.24 2.55
N TYR A 61 9.96 -9.57 1.90
CA TYR A 61 8.62 -9.34 2.40
C TYR A 61 7.66 -9.07 1.24
N PHE A 62 6.38 -9.25 1.53
CA PHE A 62 5.29 -8.95 0.61
C PHE A 62 4.01 -8.60 1.38
N ILE A 63 3.11 -7.87 0.72
CA ILE A 63 1.74 -7.67 1.21
C ILE A 63 0.89 -8.76 0.59
N PHE A 64 0.42 -9.67 1.42
CA PHE A 64 -0.33 -10.85 1.01
C PHE A 64 -1.69 -10.47 0.41
N ARG A 65 -2.07 -11.12 -0.67
CA ARG A 65 -3.37 -10.98 -1.31
C ARG A 65 -4.20 -12.25 -1.19
N ASN A 66 -3.69 -13.35 -1.72
CA ASN A 66 -4.35 -14.65 -1.70
C ASN A 66 -3.33 -15.77 -1.98
N PHE A 67 -3.74 -16.99 -1.74
CA PHE A 67 -3.02 -18.14 -2.28
C PHE A 67 -3.46 -18.39 -3.72
N GLY A 68 -2.50 -18.75 -4.57
CA GLY A 68 -2.73 -19.21 -5.93
C GLY A 68 -2.87 -20.72 -6.00
N THR A 69 -2.81 -21.26 -7.22
CA THR A 69 -2.71 -22.71 -7.45
C THR A 69 -1.39 -23.19 -6.88
N THR A 70 -1.44 -24.38 -6.29
CA THR A 70 -0.28 -24.99 -5.67
C THR A 70 0.74 -25.44 -6.71
N THR A 71 1.99 -25.35 -6.35
CA THR A 71 3.09 -25.90 -7.14
C THR A 71 3.47 -27.30 -6.65
N GLU A 72 4.12 -28.04 -7.49
CA GLU A 72 4.78 -29.29 -7.09
C GLU A 72 5.84 -29.00 -6.02
N HIS A 73 6.09 -29.92 -5.11
CA HIS A 73 7.16 -29.84 -4.09
C HIS A 73 6.89 -29.01 -2.84
N GLY A 74 5.65 -28.89 -2.37
CA GLY A 74 5.35 -28.24 -1.08
C GLY A 74 5.58 -26.73 -1.04
N ARG A 75 5.79 -26.08 -2.18
CA ARG A 75 5.86 -24.61 -2.29
C ARG A 75 4.48 -24.02 -2.49
N ALA A 76 4.25 -22.88 -1.88
CA ALA A 76 3.03 -22.11 -2.08
C ALA A 76 3.19 -21.10 -3.20
N ASN A 77 2.22 -21.06 -4.09
CA ASN A 77 2.08 -19.95 -5.02
C ASN A 77 1.26 -18.85 -4.34
N VAL A 78 1.91 -17.73 -4.01
CA VAL A 78 1.32 -16.64 -3.22
C VAL A 78 1.12 -15.43 -4.09
N GLY A 79 -0.13 -14.96 -4.16
CA GLY A 79 -0.49 -13.68 -4.74
C GLY A 79 -0.16 -12.54 -3.77
N ALA A 80 0.44 -11.49 -4.28
CA ALA A 80 0.81 -10.32 -3.49
C ALA A 80 0.32 -9.03 -4.14
N HIS A 81 0.00 -8.03 -3.33
CA HIS A 81 -0.17 -6.65 -3.78
C HIS A 81 1.18 -6.03 -4.15
N ILE A 82 2.17 -6.28 -3.30
CA ILE A 82 3.56 -5.83 -3.45
C ILE A 82 4.48 -6.95 -3.00
N ARG A 83 5.61 -7.06 -3.66
CA ARG A 83 6.74 -7.92 -3.26
C ARG A 83 8.04 -7.12 -3.30
N PHE A 84 8.87 -7.30 -2.31
CA PHE A 84 10.19 -6.68 -2.28
C PHE A 84 11.27 -7.74 -2.24
N THR A 85 12.11 -7.73 -3.26
CA THR A 85 13.25 -8.65 -3.40
C THR A 85 14.52 -7.82 -3.53
N LYS A 86 15.44 -7.95 -2.61
CA LYS A 86 16.68 -7.18 -2.54
C LYS A 86 16.36 -5.66 -2.60
N ASP A 87 16.64 -5.00 -3.72
CA ASP A 87 16.50 -3.55 -3.93
C ASP A 87 15.37 -3.21 -4.92
N ARG A 88 14.44 -4.16 -5.17
CA ARG A 88 13.39 -4.00 -6.18
C ARG A 88 12.01 -4.23 -5.61
N LEU A 89 11.14 -3.30 -5.91
CA LEU A 89 9.72 -3.35 -5.62
C LEU A 89 8.97 -3.86 -6.86
N PHE A 90 8.12 -4.87 -6.67
CA PHE A 90 7.29 -5.45 -7.71
C PHE A 90 5.82 -5.32 -7.31
N PHE A 91 4.97 -4.96 -8.27
CA PHE A 91 3.53 -4.81 -8.05
C PHE A 91 2.78 -6.03 -8.55
N GLY A 92 1.86 -6.49 -7.73
CA GLY A 92 0.98 -7.60 -8.07
C GLY A 92 1.72 -8.93 -8.33
N GLY A 93 1.00 -9.81 -9.05
CA GLY A 93 1.53 -11.11 -9.49
C GLY A 93 1.57 -12.17 -8.40
N TYR A 94 2.13 -13.31 -8.79
CA TYR A 94 2.31 -14.48 -7.93
C TYR A 94 3.79 -14.81 -7.78
N THR A 95 4.14 -15.43 -6.68
CA THR A 95 5.50 -15.92 -6.42
C THR A 95 5.45 -17.23 -5.66
N GLU A 96 6.36 -18.11 -6.00
CA GLU A 96 6.51 -19.38 -5.28
C GLU A 96 7.40 -19.20 -4.07
N ILE A 97 6.91 -19.59 -2.91
CA ILE A 97 7.64 -19.52 -1.65
C ILE A 97 7.53 -20.84 -0.90
N ASN A 98 8.47 -21.08 0.01
CA ASN A 98 8.29 -22.06 1.08
C ASN A 98 7.65 -21.33 2.28
N PRO A 99 6.37 -21.61 2.62
CA PRO A 99 5.68 -20.87 3.70
C PRO A 99 6.38 -20.93 5.06
N SER A 100 7.11 -22.00 5.34
CA SER A 100 7.84 -22.16 6.61
C SER A 100 8.94 -21.11 6.82
N ASP A 101 9.42 -20.50 5.72
CA ASP A 101 10.45 -19.46 5.76
C ASP A 101 9.90 -18.08 6.10
N TYR A 102 8.58 -17.95 6.21
CA TYR A 102 7.90 -16.67 6.37
C TYR A 102 7.06 -16.62 7.65
N GLU A 103 6.82 -15.39 8.11
CA GLU A 103 5.98 -15.09 9.27
C GLU A 103 5.24 -13.77 9.05
N LYS A 104 4.19 -13.52 9.83
CA LYS A 104 3.56 -12.19 9.86
C LYS A 104 4.51 -11.19 10.49
N ALA A 105 4.62 -10.03 9.86
CA ALA A 105 5.40 -8.92 10.42
C ALA A 105 4.84 -8.51 11.79
N ASP A 106 5.71 -8.34 12.77
CA ASP A 106 5.41 -7.64 14.00
C ASP A 106 5.14 -6.14 13.74
N LEU A 107 4.76 -5.41 14.78
CA LEU A 107 4.41 -3.99 14.64
C LEU A 107 5.59 -3.15 14.13
N GLN A 108 6.81 -3.41 14.62
CA GLN A 108 8.01 -2.67 14.21
C GLN A 108 8.31 -2.92 12.73
N LYS A 109 8.36 -4.17 12.29
CA LYS A 109 8.59 -4.53 10.89
C LYS A 109 7.50 -3.99 9.95
N LYS A 110 6.22 -3.96 10.41
CA LYS A 110 5.14 -3.34 9.64
C LYS A 110 5.40 -1.85 9.42
N ASN A 111 5.77 -1.12 10.47
CA ASN A 111 6.07 0.30 10.37
C ASN A 111 7.26 0.56 9.44
N ASP A 112 8.34 -0.19 9.57
CA ASP A 112 9.53 -0.07 8.71
C ASP A 112 9.17 -0.28 7.23
N ILE A 113 8.34 -1.28 6.92
CA ILE A 113 7.90 -1.57 5.55
C ILE A 113 6.97 -0.47 5.03
N ILE A 114 6.06 0.06 5.84
CA ILE A 114 5.18 1.17 5.45
C ILE A 114 6.01 2.43 5.17
N MET A 115 6.98 2.74 6.03
CA MET A 115 7.89 3.88 5.81
C MET A 115 8.68 3.70 4.51
N MET A 116 9.25 2.53 4.30
CA MET A 116 9.94 2.22 3.05
C MET A 116 9.03 2.36 1.82
N LEU A 117 7.77 1.92 1.87
CA LEU A 117 6.82 2.11 0.77
C LEU A 117 6.60 3.60 0.49
N ARG A 118 6.51 4.44 1.52
CA ARG A 118 6.42 5.90 1.38
C ARG A 118 7.63 6.47 0.65
N ASP A 119 8.83 6.00 0.96
CA ASP A 119 10.06 6.40 0.26
C ASP A 119 10.04 6.04 -1.24
N TYR A 120 9.27 5.02 -1.62
CA TYR A 120 9.00 4.68 -3.02
C TYR A 120 7.78 5.43 -3.60
N GLY A 121 7.13 6.30 -2.84
CA GLY A 121 5.96 7.05 -3.27
C GLY A 121 4.65 6.28 -3.21
N TYR A 122 4.53 5.30 -2.30
CA TYR A 122 3.33 4.48 -2.14
C TYR A 122 2.83 4.49 -0.70
N CYS A 123 1.51 4.41 -0.55
CA CYS A 123 0.85 4.21 0.74
C CYS A 123 0.02 2.92 0.70
N TRP A 124 0.12 2.15 1.76
CA TRP A 124 -0.73 1.00 2.02
C TRP A 124 -1.70 1.33 3.15
N ASP A 125 -3.01 1.33 2.86
CA ASP A 125 -4.07 1.64 3.84
C ASP A 125 -4.65 0.40 4.55
N GLY A 126 -4.05 -0.76 4.34
CA GLY A 126 -4.51 -2.06 4.85
C GLY A 126 -5.37 -2.84 3.85
N VAL A 127 -5.85 -2.20 2.80
CA VAL A 127 -6.73 -2.81 1.78
C VAL A 127 -6.17 -2.64 0.38
N ARG A 128 -5.68 -1.46 0.05
CA ARG A 128 -5.20 -1.09 -1.28
C ARG A 128 -3.90 -0.30 -1.22
N LEU A 129 -3.17 -0.40 -2.31
CA LEU A 129 -2.01 0.41 -2.58
C LEU A 129 -2.42 1.66 -3.35
N THR A 130 -2.06 2.81 -2.84
CA THR A 130 -2.23 4.09 -3.53
C THR A 130 -0.88 4.72 -3.84
N ILE A 131 -0.79 5.38 -5.00
CA ILE A 131 0.37 6.23 -5.29
C ILE A 131 0.21 7.48 -4.42
N VAL A 132 1.20 7.73 -3.61
CA VAL A 132 1.26 8.92 -2.78
C VAL A 132 2.18 9.90 -3.47
N LYS A 133 1.64 11.02 -3.89
CA LYS A 133 2.45 12.14 -4.37
C LYS A 133 3.09 12.85 -3.16
N ARG A 134 4.02 12.17 -2.52
CA ARG A 134 4.75 12.68 -1.36
C ARG A 134 6.25 12.63 -1.63
N ALA A 135 6.98 13.65 -1.19
CA ALA A 135 8.43 13.70 -1.31
C ALA A 135 9.07 12.59 -0.46
N ARG A 136 10.24 12.12 -0.86
CA ARG A 136 11.04 11.19 -0.06
C ARG A 136 11.62 11.91 1.15
N TYR A 137 11.89 11.17 2.20
CA TYR A 137 12.57 11.68 3.39
C TYR A 137 13.82 12.52 3.00
N GLY A 138 13.92 13.71 3.56
CA GLY A 138 15.02 14.65 3.30
C GLY A 138 14.93 15.43 1.98
N HIS A 139 13.95 15.14 1.10
CA HIS A 139 13.68 15.91 -0.11
C HIS A 139 12.70 17.05 0.16
N ASN A 140 12.80 18.12 -0.62
CA ASN A 140 11.88 19.23 -0.48
C ASN A 140 10.49 18.91 -1.03
N PHE A 141 9.48 19.42 -0.35
CA PHE A 141 8.17 19.71 -0.88
C PHE A 141 7.86 21.20 -0.74
N TYR A 142 6.82 21.66 -1.41
CA TYR A 142 6.41 23.04 -1.45
C TYR A 142 4.98 23.18 -0.96
N PHE A 143 4.65 24.30 -0.33
CA PHE A 143 3.31 24.58 0.14
C PHE A 143 3.01 26.09 0.04
N VAL A 144 1.74 26.45 0.02
CA VAL A 144 1.31 27.84 0.09
C VAL A 144 1.16 28.22 1.55
N SER A 145 1.92 29.23 1.99
CA SER A 145 1.84 29.72 3.37
C SER A 145 0.54 30.51 3.62
N ASP A 146 0.30 30.86 4.87
CA ASP A 146 -0.81 31.73 5.30
C ASP A 146 -0.77 33.12 4.67
N LYS A 147 0.41 33.57 4.24
CA LYS A 147 0.62 34.83 3.50
C LYS A 147 0.39 34.71 1.99
N GLY A 148 0.05 33.51 1.49
CA GLY A 148 -0.13 33.24 0.07
C GLY A 148 1.18 33.11 -0.71
N THR A 149 2.33 33.01 -0.03
CA THR A 149 3.65 32.80 -0.64
C THR A 149 3.99 31.32 -0.72
N VAL A 150 4.80 30.96 -1.72
CA VAL A 150 5.33 29.61 -1.86
C VAL A 150 6.51 29.45 -0.90
N GLU A 151 6.45 28.42 -0.10
CA GLU A 151 7.52 28.04 0.83
C GLU A 151 7.96 26.59 0.59
N ALA A 152 9.23 26.30 0.86
CA ALA A 152 9.78 24.95 0.76
C ALA A 152 10.07 24.39 2.16
N TYR A 153 9.78 23.11 2.36
CA TYR A 153 10.08 22.40 3.59
C TYR A 153 10.66 21.02 3.24
N LYS A 154 11.52 20.49 4.11
CA LYS A 154 12.02 19.12 3.96
C LYS A 154 11.02 18.11 4.48
N GLU A 155 10.82 17.05 3.72
CA GLU A 155 10.02 15.91 4.18
C GLU A 155 10.75 15.14 5.28
N GLU A 156 10.26 15.23 6.49
CA GLU A 156 10.78 14.53 7.67
C GLU A 156 9.73 13.61 8.31
N TYR A 157 8.54 13.51 7.65
CA TYR A 157 7.36 12.80 8.16
C TYR A 157 6.95 13.26 9.57
N ASP A 158 7.31 14.48 9.90
CA ASP A 158 6.94 15.17 11.13
C ASP A 158 5.52 15.73 11.10
N GLU A 159 5.11 16.38 12.17
CA GLU A 159 3.75 16.94 12.31
C GLU A 159 3.48 18.00 11.22
N ILE A 160 4.45 18.83 10.90
CA ILE A 160 4.32 19.91 9.89
C ILE A 160 4.10 19.32 8.51
N SER A 161 4.96 18.39 8.10
CA SER A 161 4.86 17.77 6.78
C SER A 161 3.60 16.92 6.64
N ASN A 162 3.15 16.23 7.72
CA ASN A 162 1.91 15.49 7.77
C ASN A 162 0.70 16.41 7.63
N GLU A 163 0.65 17.51 8.39
CA GLU A 163 -0.43 18.50 8.30
C GLU A 163 -0.58 19.05 6.87
N LYS A 164 0.52 19.50 6.25
CA LYS A 164 0.47 20.04 4.87
C LYS A 164 -0.02 19.01 3.87
N TRP A 165 0.41 17.76 4.03
CA TRP A 165 0.01 16.66 3.16
C TRP A 165 -1.48 16.31 3.34
N GLU A 166 -1.99 16.22 4.56
CA GLU A 166 -3.40 15.91 4.86
C GLU A 166 -4.36 16.99 4.40
N LEU A 167 -3.96 18.26 4.50
CA LEU A 167 -4.71 19.40 4.00
C LEU A 167 -4.69 19.55 2.48
N GLY A 168 -3.90 18.75 1.77
CA GLY A 168 -3.71 18.88 0.32
C GLY A 168 -2.89 20.11 -0.10
N ASN A 169 -2.26 20.79 0.84
CA ASN A 169 -1.36 21.93 0.60
C ASN A 169 0.10 21.44 0.53
N TYR A 170 0.36 20.51 -0.38
CA TYR A 170 1.61 19.80 -0.48
C TYR A 170 1.92 19.51 -1.96
N PHE A 171 2.97 20.06 -2.49
CA PHE A 171 3.35 20.01 -3.91
C PHE A 171 4.77 19.48 -4.05
N LEU A 172 5.01 18.65 -5.06
CA LEU A 172 6.33 18.09 -5.31
C LEU A 172 7.25 19.04 -6.06
N THR A 173 6.68 20.03 -6.75
CA THR A 173 7.44 21.05 -7.49
C THR A 173 6.99 22.46 -7.10
N GLU A 174 7.93 23.40 -7.20
CA GLU A 174 7.67 24.81 -6.93
C GLU A 174 6.66 25.39 -7.92
N GLU A 175 6.67 24.92 -9.17
CA GLU A 175 5.78 25.35 -10.24
C GLU A 175 4.32 24.95 -9.94
N GLU A 176 4.06 23.72 -9.49
CA GLU A 176 2.74 23.28 -9.06
C GLU A 176 2.22 24.15 -7.91
N CYS A 177 3.09 24.42 -6.93
CA CYS A 177 2.75 25.27 -5.79
C CYS A 177 2.46 26.71 -6.20
N LYS A 178 3.24 27.32 -7.11
CA LYS A 178 3.00 28.66 -7.67
C LYS A 178 1.66 28.73 -8.39
N ALA A 179 1.32 27.73 -9.18
CA ALA A 179 0.03 27.65 -9.85
C ALA A 179 -1.13 27.62 -8.85
N ALA A 180 -1.02 26.83 -7.78
CA ALA A 180 -2.00 26.78 -6.71
C ALA A 180 -2.13 28.10 -5.96
N ALA A 181 -1.01 28.73 -5.58
CA ALA A 181 -1.00 30.05 -4.94
C ALA A 181 -1.68 31.12 -5.78
N THR A 182 -1.44 31.11 -7.11
CA THR A 182 -2.09 32.01 -8.06
C THR A 182 -3.61 31.79 -8.11
N ALA A 183 -4.06 30.53 -8.18
CA ALA A 183 -5.48 30.20 -8.19
C ALA A 183 -6.18 30.62 -6.88
N ILE A 184 -5.55 30.38 -5.73
CA ILE A 184 -6.05 30.80 -4.42
C ILE A 184 -6.19 32.34 -4.36
N SER A 185 -5.15 33.06 -4.78
CA SER A 185 -5.16 34.53 -4.84
C SER A 185 -6.28 35.07 -5.73
N TYR A 186 -6.51 34.43 -6.89
CA TYR A 186 -7.59 34.78 -7.77
C TYR A 186 -8.98 34.61 -7.12
N ILE A 187 -9.19 33.47 -6.42
CA ILE A 187 -10.46 33.20 -5.72
C ILE A 187 -10.73 34.26 -4.65
N PHE A 188 -9.74 34.57 -3.82
CA PHE A 188 -9.90 35.61 -2.79
C PHE A 188 -10.13 37.00 -3.34
N SER A 189 -9.44 37.36 -4.44
CA SER A 189 -9.63 38.64 -5.09
C SER A 189 -11.02 38.76 -5.71
N SER A 190 -11.53 37.71 -6.35
CA SER A 190 -12.88 37.66 -6.94
C SER A 190 -13.95 37.75 -5.85
N ASN A 191 -13.81 37.04 -4.74
CA ASN A 191 -14.73 37.11 -3.61
C ASN A 191 -14.73 38.48 -2.95
N LYS A 192 -13.58 39.12 -2.81
CA LYS A 192 -13.45 40.47 -2.28
C LYS A 192 -14.18 41.50 -3.19
N MET A 193 -14.01 41.37 -4.50
CA MET A 193 -14.72 42.21 -5.46
C MET A 193 -16.25 42.04 -5.39
N SER A 194 -16.73 40.79 -5.29
CA SER A 194 -18.16 40.51 -5.17
C SER A 194 -18.77 41.06 -3.88
N LEU A 195 -18.07 41.00 -2.77
CA LEU A 195 -18.47 41.59 -1.49
C LEU A 195 -18.53 43.12 -1.57
N ILE A 196 -17.58 43.76 -2.21
CA ILE A 196 -17.56 45.23 -2.42
C ILE A 196 -18.73 45.68 -3.31
N LEU A 197 -19.00 44.94 -4.37
CA LEU A 197 -20.12 45.24 -5.28
C LEU A 197 -21.49 45.11 -4.59
N ASN A 198 -21.68 44.07 -3.77
CA ASN A 198 -22.90 43.89 -2.99
C ASN A 198 -23.09 44.99 -1.94
N TRP A 199 -22.05 45.37 -1.23
CA TRP A 199 -22.06 46.47 -0.27
C TRP A 199 -22.51 47.81 -0.93
N ASN A 200 -21.94 48.12 -2.09
CA ASN A 200 -22.29 49.35 -2.81
C ASN A 200 -23.75 49.36 -3.30
N ASN A 201 -24.31 48.21 -3.67
CA ASN A 201 -25.71 48.10 -4.09
C ASN A 201 -26.67 48.25 -2.90
N GLU A 202 -26.33 47.81 -1.71
CA GLU A 202 -27.14 47.96 -0.50
C GLU A 202 -27.15 49.42 0.01
N THR A 203 -26.03 50.11 -0.10
CA THR A 203 -25.91 51.53 0.34
C THR A 203 -26.52 52.54 -0.68
N SER A 204 -26.74 52.10 -1.92
CA SER A 204 -27.35 52.96 -2.96
C SER A 204 -28.90 52.91 -2.94
N ASN A 205 -29.50 51.99 -2.20
CA ASN A 205 -30.94 51.78 -2.07
C ASN A 205 -31.53 52.26 -0.73
N SER A 206 -30.73 52.94 0.08
CA SER A 206 -31.13 53.58 1.34
C SER A 206 -31.06 55.08 1.21
#